data_2a6d2eba6d804aecef28f5ec8733de7e
#
_entry.id   2a6d2eba6d804aecef28f5ec8733de7e
#
_cell.length_a   1.000
_cell.length_b   1.000
_cell.length_c   1.000
_cell.angle_alpha   90.00
_cell.angle_beta   90.00
_cell.angle_gamma   90.00
#
_symmetry.space_group_name_H-M   'P 1'
#
loop_
_entity.id
_entity.type
_entity.pdbx_description
1 polymer ?
#
loop_
_entity_poly.entity_id
_entity_poly.type
_entity_poly.pdbx_seq_one_letter_code
_entity_poly.pdbx_strand_id
1 'polypeptide(L)'
;MRKPAGNVRLSFIRPMEPELVEQPPKGGEWGHEVKFDGYRTQVIKDADGIRFYTKNGFDWTAKYRPLADEAKAIDAKSFMIEGETIVTNEAGLSDFHALRSAITRRPQDLYLVAFDLLHLNGRDLRDVPLKDRREVLHALIPAGGHIQFSEALPGTGDAVYHLACEAGLEGIVSKRLDSLYRSGSTMNWRKIKCYVEKEMDIIGVKRETGKPAMVLMADKGQYMGGAFVTFKADKRQALWERVQGKAGAPPPKGLAKEKAEWLKPGLVGRVKLLKGEEKLRHASLKDFWEG
;
A
#
# COMPACT_ATOMS: atom_id res chain seq x y z
N MET A 1 -0.46 26.48 -41.01
CA MET A 1 -1.18 26.59 -39.72
C MET A 1 -1.56 25.16 -39.29
N ARG A 2 -0.90 24.62 -38.23
CA ARG A 2 -1.34 23.36 -37.61
C ARG A 2 -2.65 23.65 -36.87
N LYS A 3 -3.70 22.81 -37.15
CA LYS A 3 -4.95 22.85 -36.38
C LYS A 3 -4.63 22.76 -34.89
N PRO A 4 -5.33 23.57 -34.02
CA PRO A 4 -5.18 23.40 -32.57
C PRO A 4 -5.52 21.95 -32.24
N ALA A 5 -4.68 21.33 -31.41
CA ALA A 5 -4.92 19.98 -30.93
C ALA A 5 -6.31 19.96 -30.28
N GLY A 6 -7.25 19.25 -30.92
CA GLY A 6 -8.58 19.09 -30.37
C GLY A 6 -8.49 18.55 -28.94
N ASN A 7 -9.45 18.93 -28.10
CA ASN A 7 -9.59 18.42 -26.71
C ASN A 7 -9.57 16.90 -26.72
N VAL A 8 -8.40 16.30 -26.51
CA VAL A 8 -8.26 14.85 -26.44
C VAL A 8 -8.79 14.45 -25.07
N ARG A 9 -9.83 13.61 -25.05
CA ARG A 9 -10.29 12.97 -23.83
C ARG A 9 -9.20 12.04 -23.31
N LEU A 10 -8.75 12.31 -22.08
CA LEU A 10 -7.79 11.46 -21.38
C LEU A 10 -8.51 10.21 -20.84
N SER A 11 -7.84 9.08 -20.88
CA SER A 11 -8.36 7.81 -20.37
C SER A 11 -7.39 7.21 -19.35
N PHE A 12 -7.93 6.38 -18.46
CA PHE A 12 -7.14 5.67 -17.45
C PHE A 12 -5.96 4.94 -18.09
N ILE A 13 -4.80 5.06 -17.44
CA ILE A 13 -3.56 4.37 -17.81
C ILE A 13 -3.26 3.34 -16.70
N ARG A 14 -3.04 2.08 -17.11
CA ARG A 14 -2.61 1.05 -16.16
C ARG A 14 -1.35 1.52 -15.40
N PRO A 15 -1.33 1.47 -14.06
CA PRO A 15 -0.22 1.97 -13.27
C PRO A 15 1.12 1.25 -13.51
N MET A 16 2.21 2.00 -13.36
CA MET A 16 3.53 1.47 -13.14
C MET A 16 3.63 0.98 -11.69
N GLU A 17 4.04 -0.28 -11.48
CA GLU A 17 3.96 -0.94 -10.18
C GLU A 17 5.35 -1.24 -9.60
N PRO A 18 5.67 -0.74 -8.38
CA PRO A 18 6.94 -1.02 -7.74
C PRO A 18 7.06 -2.49 -7.34
N GLU A 19 8.24 -3.07 -7.55
CA GLU A 19 8.54 -4.41 -7.05
C GLU A 19 8.90 -4.40 -5.56
N LEU A 20 8.52 -5.46 -4.86
CA LEU A 20 8.86 -5.65 -3.45
C LEU A 20 10.28 -6.19 -3.35
N VAL A 21 11.13 -5.47 -2.60
CA VAL A 21 12.50 -5.88 -2.30
C VAL A 21 12.75 -5.83 -0.79
N GLU A 22 13.80 -6.51 -0.33
CA GLU A 22 14.12 -6.59 1.10
C GLU A 22 14.92 -5.38 1.59
N GLN A 23 15.72 -4.77 0.71
CA GLN A 23 16.61 -3.65 1.04
C GLN A 23 16.51 -2.53 0.02
N PRO A 24 16.71 -1.27 0.43
CA PRO A 24 16.80 -0.15 -0.48
C PRO A 24 17.92 -0.34 -1.53
N PRO A 25 17.75 0.24 -2.71
CA PRO A 25 18.79 0.19 -3.74
C PRO A 25 20.02 0.96 -3.31
N LYS A 26 21.20 0.43 -3.67
CA LYS A 26 22.49 1.10 -3.48
C LYS A 26 22.99 1.67 -4.81
N GLY A 27 23.64 2.84 -4.74
CA GLY A 27 24.18 3.53 -5.91
C GLY A 27 23.12 4.08 -6.85
N GLY A 28 23.53 4.93 -7.80
CA GLY A 28 22.62 5.58 -8.74
C GLY A 28 21.77 6.70 -8.13
N GLU A 29 20.95 7.33 -8.98
CA GLU A 29 20.06 8.42 -8.57
C GLU A 29 18.67 7.86 -8.19
N TRP A 30 18.41 7.77 -6.90
CA TRP A 30 17.14 7.30 -6.34
C TRP A 30 16.50 8.37 -5.47
N GLY A 31 15.20 8.60 -5.66
CA GLY A 31 14.36 9.33 -4.71
C GLY A 31 13.69 8.34 -3.76
N HIS A 32 13.68 8.64 -2.48
CA HIS A 32 13.08 7.79 -1.45
C HIS A 32 11.88 8.50 -0.85
N GLU A 33 10.69 7.96 -1.06
CA GLU A 33 9.43 8.52 -0.59
C GLU A 33 8.81 7.64 0.48
N VAL A 34 8.01 8.22 1.36
CA VAL A 34 7.17 7.46 2.30
C VAL A 34 6.24 6.54 1.51
N LYS A 35 6.15 5.30 1.93
CA LYS A 35 5.12 4.39 1.43
C LYS A 35 3.85 4.57 2.24
N PHE A 36 2.92 5.34 1.70
CA PHE A 36 1.61 5.52 2.28
C PHE A 36 0.76 4.25 2.15
N ASP A 37 -0.03 3.94 3.16
CA ASP A 37 -0.99 2.82 3.15
C ASP A 37 -2.39 3.35 2.84
N GLY A 38 -2.81 3.23 1.59
CA GLY A 38 -4.04 3.80 1.08
C GLY A 38 -4.59 3.10 -0.16
N TYR A 39 -5.31 3.86 -0.98
CA TYR A 39 -5.75 3.42 -2.30
C TYR A 39 -5.04 4.20 -3.40
N ARG A 40 -4.26 3.48 -4.23
CA ARG A 40 -3.67 4.05 -5.42
C ARG A 40 -4.73 4.65 -6.31
N THR A 41 -4.56 5.92 -6.64
CA THR A 41 -5.54 6.74 -7.34
C THR A 41 -4.90 7.48 -8.51
N GLN A 42 -5.58 7.49 -9.65
CA GLN A 42 -5.22 8.30 -10.80
C GLN A 42 -6.30 9.37 -11.00
N VAL A 43 -5.88 10.63 -11.01
CA VAL A 43 -6.76 11.80 -11.19
C VAL A 43 -6.58 12.35 -12.59
N ILE A 44 -7.66 12.47 -13.30
CA ILE A 44 -7.69 13.03 -14.67
C ILE A 44 -8.54 14.30 -14.69
N LYS A 45 -7.99 15.38 -15.25
CA LYS A 45 -8.71 16.61 -15.63
C LYS A 45 -8.59 16.80 -17.13
N ASP A 46 -9.71 16.99 -17.78
CA ASP A 46 -9.80 17.42 -19.20
C ASP A 46 -11.12 18.14 -19.45
N ALA A 47 -11.51 18.31 -20.72
CA ALA A 47 -12.76 18.99 -21.09
C ALA A 47 -14.02 18.30 -20.53
N ASP A 48 -13.98 17.00 -20.24
CA ASP A 48 -15.09 16.26 -19.66
C ASP A 48 -15.15 16.39 -18.12
N GLY A 49 -14.23 17.16 -17.52
CA GLY A 49 -14.17 17.43 -16.07
C GLY A 49 -13.14 16.60 -15.33
N ILE A 50 -13.37 16.42 -14.02
CA ILE A 50 -12.48 15.66 -13.13
C ILE A 50 -12.99 14.23 -12.97
N ARG A 51 -12.07 13.26 -13.04
CA ARG A 51 -12.33 11.84 -12.78
C ARG A 51 -11.25 11.24 -11.90
N PHE A 52 -11.67 10.41 -10.95
CA PHE A 52 -10.80 9.68 -10.05
C PHE A 52 -10.92 8.18 -10.29
N TYR A 53 -9.82 7.55 -10.67
CA TYR A 53 -9.77 6.12 -10.93
C TYR A 53 -8.93 5.38 -9.90
N THR A 54 -9.43 4.23 -9.45
CA THR A 54 -8.64 3.31 -8.63
C THR A 54 -7.52 2.67 -9.44
N LYS A 55 -6.59 1.97 -8.79
CA LYS A 55 -5.52 1.16 -9.41
C LYS A 55 -6.02 0.28 -10.56
N ASN A 56 -7.24 -0.24 -10.45
CA ASN A 56 -7.84 -1.17 -11.42
C ASN A 56 -8.75 -0.48 -12.44
N GLY A 57 -8.78 0.85 -12.48
CA GLY A 57 -9.56 1.62 -13.46
C GLY A 57 -11.04 1.78 -13.11
N PHE A 58 -11.47 1.48 -11.88
CA PHE A 58 -12.84 1.78 -11.46
C PHE A 58 -12.98 3.26 -11.16
N ASP A 59 -14.02 3.89 -11.70
CA ASP A 59 -14.34 5.28 -11.44
C ASP A 59 -14.93 5.44 -10.01
N TRP A 60 -14.20 6.17 -9.18
CA TRP A 60 -14.59 6.51 -7.80
C TRP A 60 -14.78 8.01 -7.61
N THR A 61 -14.98 8.77 -8.65
CA THR A 61 -15.15 10.24 -8.58
C THR A 61 -16.22 10.65 -7.57
N ALA A 62 -17.36 9.96 -7.57
CA ALA A 62 -18.45 10.25 -6.64
C ALA A 62 -18.07 10.01 -5.16
N LYS A 63 -17.16 9.07 -4.90
CA LYS A 63 -16.65 8.75 -3.54
C LYS A 63 -15.61 9.76 -3.06
N TYR A 64 -14.88 10.38 -3.99
CA TYR A 64 -13.80 11.33 -3.72
C TYR A 64 -14.22 12.77 -4.02
N ARG A 65 -15.52 13.08 -3.87
CA ARG A 65 -16.09 14.37 -4.25
C ARG A 65 -15.34 15.59 -3.71
N PRO A 66 -14.96 15.67 -2.42
CA PRO A 66 -14.20 16.82 -1.91
C PRO A 66 -12.84 16.98 -2.63
N LEU A 67 -12.11 15.89 -2.86
CA LEU A 67 -10.86 15.92 -3.62
C LEU A 67 -11.09 16.29 -5.09
N ALA A 68 -12.21 15.87 -5.68
CA ALA A 68 -12.55 16.21 -7.06
C ALA A 68 -12.87 17.73 -7.19
N ASP A 69 -13.52 18.32 -6.18
CA ASP A 69 -13.77 19.76 -6.15
C ASP A 69 -12.48 20.55 -5.98
N GLU A 70 -11.55 20.10 -5.14
CA GLU A 70 -10.23 20.71 -5.00
C GLU A 70 -9.39 20.57 -6.28
N ALA A 71 -9.38 19.40 -6.91
CA ALA A 71 -8.66 19.16 -8.17
C ALA A 71 -9.10 20.08 -9.32
N LYS A 72 -10.33 20.57 -9.32
CA LYS A 72 -10.81 21.56 -10.30
C LYS A 72 -10.04 22.88 -10.21
N ALA A 73 -9.64 23.28 -9.00
CA ALA A 73 -8.94 24.53 -8.74
C ALA A 73 -7.45 24.50 -9.16
N ILE A 74 -6.87 23.32 -9.42
CA ILE A 74 -5.51 23.20 -9.93
C ILE A 74 -5.42 23.93 -11.28
N ASP A 75 -4.47 24.88 -11.40
CA ASP A 75 -4.30 25.73 -12.58
C ASP A 75 -3.67 24.97 -13.74
N ALA A 76 -4.48 24.17 -14.39
CA ALA A 76 -4.14 23.48 -15.63
C ALA A 76 -5.39 23.18 -16.45
N LYS A 77 -5.28 23.23 -17.78
CA LYS A 77 -6.37 22.90 -18.70
C LYS A 77 -6.66 21.38 -18.69
N SER A 78 -5.60 20.59 -18.60
CA SER A 78 -5.70 19.13 -18.51
C SER A 78 -4.50 18.57 -17.77
N PHE A 79 -4.72 17.50 -16.98
CA PHE A 79 -3.64 16.77 -16.33
C PHE A 79 -4.03 15.31 -16.06
N MET A 80 -3.02 14.51 -15.83
CA MET A 80 -3.15 13.16 -15.26
C MET A 80 -2.11 13.00 -14.15
N ILE A 81 -2.59 12.95 -12.91
CA ILE A 81 -1.77 12.82 -11.69
C ILE A 81 -1.99 11.43 -11.10
N GLU A 82 -0.93 10.80 -10.62
CA GLU A 82 -1.00 9.61 -9.77
C GLU A 82 -0.63 9.94 -8.32
N GLY A 83 -1.37 9.36 -7.40
CA GLY A 83 -1.17 9.53 -5.97
C GLY A 83 -1.70 8.34 -5.16
N GLU A 84 -1.57 8.45 -3.86
CA GLU A 84 -2.19 7.55 -2.89
C GLU A 84 -3.27 8.30 -2.14
N THR A 85 -4.51 7.80 -2.14
CA THR A 85 -5.59 8.37 -1.33
C THR A 85 -5.55 7.75 0.05
N ILE A 86 -5.44 8.60 1.08
CA ILE A 86 -5.28 8.22 2.48
C ILE A 86 -6.24 8.99 3.39
N VAL A 87 -6.35 8.54 4.62
CA VAL A 87 -6.68 9.34 5.81
C VAL A 87 -5.56 9.19 6.81
N THR A 88 -5.41 10.15 7.71
CA THR A 88 -4.42 10.10 8.78
C THR A 88 -5.09 9.84 10.13
N ASN A 89 -4.37 9.16 11.02
CA ASN A 89 -4.72 9.05 12.44
C ASN A 89 -4.27 10.32 13.20
N GLU A 90 -4.48 10.35 14.52
CA GLU A 90 -4.09 11.47 15.39
C GLU A 90 -2.57 11.76 15.39
N ALA A 91 -1.75 10.76 15.07
CA ALA A 91 -0.29 10.92 14.92
C ALA A 91 0.14 11.37 13.52
N GLY A 92 -0.81 11.64 12.61
CA GLY A 92 -0.52 12.04 11.22
C GLY A 92 -0.08 10.89 10.31
N LEU A 93 -0.15 9.63 10.77
CA LEU A 93 0.19 8.46 9.96
C LEU A 93 -1.01 7.96 9.16
N SER A 94 -0.78 7.42 7.97
CA SER A 94 -1.85 6.82 7.16
C SER A 94 -2.51 5.65 7.88
N ASP A 95 -3.87 5.66 7.92
CA ASP A 95 -4.69 4.63 8.56
C ASP A 95 -5.62 3.98 7.53
N PHE A 96 -5.23 2.82 7.02
CA PHE A 96 -6.00 2.09 6.03
C PHE A 96 -7.34 1.56 6.58
N HIS A 97 -7.42 1.23 7.87
CA HIS A 97 -8.67 0.75 8.47
C HIS A 97 -9.71 1.87 8.55
N ALA A 98 -9.29 3.05 9.00
CA ALA A 98 -10.13 4.24 9.01
C ALA A 98 -10.51 4.67 7.58
N LEU A 99 -9.60 4.56 6.60
CA LEU A 99 -9.85 4.92 5.21
C LEU A 99 -11.06 4.22 4.61
N ARG A 100 -11.24 2.93 4.87
CA ARG A 100 -12.37 2.15 4.35
C ARG A 100 -13.72 2.70 4.75
N SER A 101 -13.84 3.22 5.97
CA SER A 101 -15.07 3.86 6.46
C SER A 101 -15.15 5.33 6.05
N ALA A 102 -14.02 6.04 6.03
CA ALA A 102 -13.96 7.46 5.70
C ALA A 102 -14.44 7.75 4.27
N ILE A 103 -14.08 6.92 3.30
CA ILE A 103 -14.53 7.05 1.91
C ILE A 103 -16.05 7.24 1.78
N THR A 104 -16.82 6.61 2.68
CA THR A 104 -18.28 6.69 2.62
C THR A 104 -18.86 7.66 3.64
N ARG A 105 -18.27 7.76 4.83
CA ARG A 105 -18.84 8.49 5.96
C ARG A 105 -18.24 9.88 6.15
N ARG A 106 -16.97 10.07 5.79
CA ARG A 106 -16.22 11.31 6.02
C ARG A 106 -15.26 11.60 4.84
N PRO A 107 -15.78 11.70 3.60
CA PRO A 107 -14.92 11.89 2.42
C PRO A 107 -14.14 13.21 2.44
N GLN A 108 -14.54 14.17 3.29
CA GLN A 108 -13.80 15.43 3.50
C GLN A 108 -12.47 15.23 4.26
N ASP A 109 -12.26 14.09 4.94
CA ASP A 109 -11.02 13.78 5.65
C ASP A 109 -9.98 13.11 4.75
N LEU A 110 -10.32 12.86 3.49
CA LEU A 110 -9.42 12.22 2.54
C LEU A 110 -8.32 13.18 2.07
N TYR A 111 -7.11 12.65 1.97
CA TYR A 111 -5.98 13.29 1.32
C TYR A 111 -5.58 12.49 0.09
N LEU A 112 -5.12 13.19 -0.96
CA LEU A 112 -4.40 12.59 -2.08
C LEU A 112 -2.94 13.02 -2.01
N VAL A 113 -2.05 12.08 -1.76
CA VAL A 113 -0.60 12.33 -1.80
C VAL A 113 -0.09 12.01 -3.20
N ALA A 114 0.08 13.06 -4.00
CA ALA A 114 0.45 12.99 -5.42
C ALA A 114 1.96 12.73 -5.56
N PHE A 115 2.35 11.75 -6.35
CA PHE A 115 3.75 11.33 -6.49
C PHE A 115 4.25 11.20 -7.94
N ASP A 116 3.36 11.32 -8.94
CA ASP A 116 3.75 11.32 -10.36
C ASP A 116 2.77 12.12 -11.22
N LEU A 117 3.27 12.64 -12.36
CA LEU A 117 2.50 13.40 -13.34
C LEU A 117 2.73 12.81 -14.72
N LEU A 118 1.66 12.28 -15.34
CA LEU A 118 1.73 11.54 -16.61
C LEU A 118 1.32 12.37 -17.82
N HIS A 119 0.55 13.43 -17.59
CA HIS A 119 0.07 14.34 -18.64
C HIS A 119 -0.13 15.74 -18.09
N LEU A 120 0.19 16.75 -18.86
CA LEU A 120 -0.07 18.16 -18.55
C LEU A 120 -0.33 18.98 -19.81
N ASN A 121 -1.48 19.67 -19.87
CA ASN A 121 -1.84 20.65 -20.90
C ASN A 121 -1.57 20.18 -22.36
N GLY A 122 -2.02 18.96 -22.67
CA GLY A 122 -1.90 18.37 -24.01
C GLY A 122 -0.56 17.63 -24.25
N ARG A 123 0.35 17.58 -23.27
CA ARG A 123 1.62 16.86 -23.38
C ARG A 123 1.60 15.57 -22.60
N ASP A 124 1.92 14.48 -23.26
CA ASP A 124 2.22 13.19 -22.60
C ASP A 124 3.63 13.27 -21.98
N LEU A 125 3.74 13.02 -20.67
CA LEU A 125 5.00 13.12 -19.92
C LEU A 125 5.61 11.75 -19.62
N ARG A 126 5.02 10.65 -20.09
CA ARG A 126 5.51 9.29 -19.77
C ARG A 126 6.91 8.99 -20.32
N ASP A 127 7.32 9.70 -21.35
CA ASP A 127 8.67 9.64 -21.94
C ASP A 127 9.62 10.73 -21.38
N VAL A 128 9.22 11.40 -20.31
CA VAL A 128 10.05 12.36 -19.56
C VAL A 128 10.59 11.65 -18.32
N PRO A 129 11.86 11.88 -17.91
CA PRO A 129 12.43 11.35 -16.66
C PRO A 129 11.58 11.69 -15.43
N LEU A 130 11.54 10.77 -14.46
CA LEU A 130 10.74 10.95 -13.23
C LEU A 130 11.09 12.25 -12.50
N LYS A 131 12.38 12.60 -12.37
CA LYS A 131 12.80 13.84 -11.71
C LYS A 131 12.11 15.07 -12.28
N ASP A 132 12.07 15.18 -13.62
CA ASP A 132 11.49 16.33 -14.31
C ASP A 132 9.95 16.34 -14.16
N ARG A 133 9.31 15.15 -14.23
CA ARG A 133 7.86 15.03 -13.98
C ARG A 133 7.49 15.45 -12.57
N ARG A 134 8.31 15.09 -11.56
CA ARG A 134 8.09 15.43 -10.15
C ARG A 134 8.31 16.91 -9.87
N GLU A 135 9.29 17.53 -10.51
CA GLU A 135 9.51 18.99 -10.42
C GLU A 135 8.27 19.77 -10.92
N VAL A 136 7.75 19.36 -12.09
CA VAL A 136 6.53 19.96 -12.63
C VAL A 136 5.32 19.68 -11.74
N LEU A 137 5.19 18.47 -11.19
CA LEU A 137 4.11 18.12 -10.25
C LEU A 137 4.17 18.95 -8.99
N HIS A 138 5.35 19.13 -8.40
CA HIS A 138 5.54 19.94 -7.20
C HIS A 138 5.10 21.41 -7.42
N ALA A 139 5.48 21.99 -8.56
CA ALA A 139 5.05 23.34 -8.92
C ALA A 139 3.54 23.45 -9.23
N LEU A 140 2.90 22.33 -9.63
CA LEU A 140 1.49 22.29 -10.01
C LEU A 140 0.56 22.18 -8.81
N ILE A 141 0.97 21.48 -7.74
CA ILE A 141 0.14 21.24 -6.55
C ILE A 141 0.15 22.45 -5.63
N PRO A 142 -1.01 23.09 -5.35
CA PRO A 142 -1.08 24.19 -4.39
C PRO A 142 -0.76 23.72 -2.96
N ALA A 143 -0.09 24.55 -2.19
CA ALA A 143 0.20 24.26 -0.79
C ALA A 143 -1.06 24.34 0.09
N GLY A 144 -1.10 23.53 1.15
CA GLY A 144 -2.09 23.62 2.23
C GLY A 144 -3.44 22.98 1.97
N GLY A 145 -3.63 22.29 0.83
CA GLY A 145 -4.85 21.54 0.51
C GLY A 145 -4.80 20.06 0.92
N HIS A 146 -5.86 19.34 0.58
CA HIS A 146 -5.92 17.88 0.74
C HIS A 146 -5.24 17.12 -0.40
N ILE A 147 -4.97 17.78 -1.54
CA ILE A 147 -4.09 17.26 -2.58
C ILE A 147 -2.68 17.76 -2.28
N GLN A 148 -1.79 16.86 -1.87
CA GLN A 148 -0.44 17.18 -1.42
C GLN A 148 0.61 16.50 -2.28
N PHE A 149 1.78 17.13 -2.43
CA PHE A 149 2.91 16.51 -3.10
C PHE A 149 3.61 15.51 -2.19
N SER A 150 3.99 14.35 -2.72
CA SER A 150 4.81 13.35 -2.02
C SER A 150 6.26 13.77 -2.01
N GLU A 151 6.76 14.26 -0.89
CA GLU A 151 8.16 14.66 -0.77
C GLU A 151 9.10 13.45 -0.81
N ALA A 152 10.25 13.63 -1.49
CA ALA A 152 11.36 12.70 -1.35
C ALA A 152 12.18 13.09 -0.12
N LEU A 153 12.40 12.12 0.77
CA LEU A 153 13.17 12.35 1.97
C LEU A 153 14.67 12.40 1.66
N PRO A 154 15.42 13.33 2.24
CA PRO A 154 16.85 13.44 2.03
C PRO A 154 17.62 12.29 2.71
N GLY A 155 18.70 11.83 2.08
CA GLY A 155 19.57 10.80 2.66
C GLY A 155 19.69 9.56 1.80
N THR A 156 20.44 8.58 2.31
CA THR A 156 20.56 7.26 1.67
C THR A 156 19.30 6.43 1.87
N GLY A 157 19.03 5.49 0.98
CA GLY A 157 17.86 4.60 1.10
C GLY A 157 17.81 3.86 2.45
N ASP A 158 18.96 3.41 2.96
CA ASP A 158 19.04 2.73 4.26
C ASP A 158 18.65 3.67 5.42
N ALA A 159 19.15 4.92 5.41
CA ALA A 159 18.81 5.91 6.45
C ALA A 159 17.32 6.28 6.41
N VAL A 160 16.79 6.56 5.22
CA VAL A 160 15.36 6.88 5.04
C VAL A 160 14.47 5.70 5.45
N TYR A 161 14.86 4.47 5.09
CA TYR A 161 14.14 3.27 5.48
C TYR A 161 14.13 3.08 7.01
N HIS A 162 15.29 3.25 7.65
CA HIS A 162 15.38 3.16 9.12
C HIS A 162 14.46 4.17 9.81
N LEU A 163 14.53 5.43 9.41
CA LEU A 163 13.67 6.50 9.95
C LEU A 163 12.17 6.22 9.71
N ALA A 164 11.80 5.75 8.53
CA ALA A 164 10.42 5.37 8.23
C ALA A 164 9.93 4.25 9.15
N CYS A 165 10.76 3.24 9.39
CA CYS A 165 10.41 2.15 10.29
C CYS A 165 10.33 2.62 11.76
N GLU A 166 11.24 3.47 12.23
CA GLU A 166 11.17 4.06 13.57
C GLU A 166 9.91 4.91 13.78
N ALA A 167 9.53 5.68 12.76
CA ALA A 167 8.30 6.49 12.76
C ALA A 167 7.01 5.67 12.66
N GLY A 168 7.07 4.34 12.53
CA GLY A 168 5.87 3.48 12.42
C GLY A 168 5.19 3.51 11.04
N LEU A 169 5.87 3.99 10.00
CA LEU A 169 5.37 3.99 8.63
C LEU A 169 5.39 2.58 8.01
N GLU A 170 4.58 2.35 6.97
CA GLU A 170 4.53 1.05 6.27
C GLU A 170 5.87 0.68 5.61
N GLY A 171 6.68 1.69 5.25
CA GLY A 171 7.95 1.55 4.58
C GLY A 171 8.27 2.74 3.69
N ILE A 172 9.08 2.47 2.66
CA ILE A 172 9.44 3.47 1.64
C ILE A 172 9.22 2.93 0.23
N VAL A 173 9.12 3.86 -0.73
CA VAL A 173 9.23 3.56 -2.16
C VAL A 173 10.44 4.29 -2.70
N SER A 174 11.44 3.53 -3.14
CA SER A 174 12.61 4.06 -3.84
C SER A 174 12.33 4.09 -5.33
N LYS A 175 12.45 5.26 -5.95
CA LYS A 175 12.16 5.49 -7.35
C LYS A 175 13.41 5.96 -8.07
N ARG A 176 13.74 5.35 -9.19
CA ARG A 176 14.87 5.75 -10.03
C ARG A 176 14.53 7.04 -10.76
N LEU A 177 15.31 8.10 -10.52
CA LEU A 177 14.97 9.46 -10.92
C LEU A 177 15.04 9.70 -12.43
N ASP A 178 15.88 8.94 -13.15
CA ASP A 178 15.98 8.98 -14.63
C ASP A 178 14.95 8.08 -15.34
N SER A 179 14.09 7.37 -14.58
CA SER A 179 13.16 6.40 -15.17
C SER A 179 12.02 7.06 -15.93
N LEU A 180 11.68 6.44 -17.05
CA LEU A 180 10.47 6.74 -17.80
C LEU A 180 9.27 5.99 -17.21
N TYR A 181 8.05 6.46 -17.49
CA TYR A 181 6.84 5.79 -17.00
C TYR A 181 6.45 4.66 -17.94
N ARG A 182 6.38 3.44 -17.42
CA ARG A 182 5.91 2.24 -18.15
C ARG A 182 4.96 1.45 -17.30
N SER A 183 3.76 1.18 -17.82
CA SER A 183 2.74 0.41 -17.12
C SER A 183 3.21 -1.01 -16.78
N GLY A 184 2.82 -1.51 -15.62
CA GLY A 184 3.16 -2.85 -15.15
C GLY A 184 4.29 -2.86 -14.12
N SER A 185 4.75 -4.06 -13.76
CA SER A 185 5.80 -4.24 -12.74
C SER A 185 7.14 -3.73 -13.22
N THR A 186 7.90 -3.12 -12.32
CA THR A 186 9.20 -2.54 -12.65
C THR A 186 10.16 -2.51 -11.48
N MET A 187 11.45 -2.79 -11.76
CA MET A 187 12.54 -2.59 -10.81
C MET A 187 13.03 -1.13 -10.72
N ASN A 188 12.55 -0.24 -11.59
CA ASN A 188 12.85 1.19 -11.49
C ASN A 188 12.14 1.85 -10.29
N TRP A 189 11.08 1.23 -9.80
CA TRP A 189 10.42 1.57 -8.54
C TRP A 189 10.48 0.35 -7.63
N ARG A 190 10.93 0.54 -6.39
CA ARG A 190 11.10 -0.53 -5.41
C ARG A 190 10.39 -0.15 -4.13
N LYS A 191 9.51 -1.01 -3.64
CA LYS A 191 8.87 -0.85 -2.34
C LYS A 191 9.61 -1.70 -1.30
N ILE A 192 9.94 -1.09 -0.19
CA ILE A 192 10.61 -1.70 0.96
C ILE A 192 9.70 -1.51 2.16
N LYS A 193 9.24 -2.61 2.76
CA LYS A 193 8.26 -2.57 3.84
C LYS A 193 8.93 -2.76 5.19
N CYS A 194 8.49 -1.99 6.20
CA CYS A 194 8.91 -2.13 7.58
C CYS A 194 8.24 -3.34 8.21
N TYR A 195 9.01 -4.38 8.43
CA TYR A 195 8.56 -5.59 9.10
C TYR A 195 9.14 -5.70 10.50
N VAL A 196 8.35 -6.27 11.40
CA VAL A 196 8.79 -6.75 12.71
C VAL A 196 8.46 -8.22 12.84
N GLU A 197 9.19 -8.91 13.72
CA GLU A 197 8.86 -10.27 14.12
C GLU A 197 8.33 -10.26 15.53
N LYS A 198 7.23 -10.99 15.75
CA LYS A 198 6.62 -11.19 17.06
C LYS A 198 6.31 -12.66 17.30
N GLU A 199 6.40 -13.07 18.53
CA GLU A 199 5.98 -14.38 18.99
C GLU A 199 4.52 -14.28 19.44
N MET A 200 3.68 -15.21 18.98
CA MET A 200 2.26 -15.26 19.27
C MET A 200 1.77 -16.71 19.35
N ASP A 201 0.67 -16.93 20.04
CA ASP A 201 0.04 -18.25 20.12
C ASP A 201 -0.59 -18.61 18.77
N ILE A 202 -0.37 -19.82 18.29
CA ILE A 202 -1.10 -20.42 17.18
C ILE A 202 -2.36 -21.08 17.75
N ILE A 203 -3.52 -20.46 17.49
CA ILE A 203 -4.82 -20.90 18.04
C ILE A 203 -5.67 -21.67 17.04
N GLY A 204 -5.26 -21.70 15.78
CA GLY A 204 -5.99 -22.44 14.75
C GLY A 204 -5.28 -22.41 13.40
N VAL A 205 -5.81 -23.19 12.45
CA VAL A 205 -5.30 -23.22 11.07
C VAL A 205 -6.45 -23.22 10.06
N LYS A 206 -6.19 -22.63 8.90
CA LYS A 206 -7.05 -22.71 7.72
C LYS A 206 -6.29 -23.39 6.59
N ARG A 207 -6.89 -24.47 6.09
CA ARG A 207 -6.36 -25.24 4.96
C ARG A 207 -7.49 -25.47 3.97
N GLU A 208 -7.58 -24.63 2.96
CA GLU A 208 -8.55 -24.74 1.89
C GLU A 208 -7.85 -25.16 0.59
N THR A 209 -8.46 -26.09 -0.16
CA THR A 209 -7.93 -26.52 -1.46
C THR A 209 -7.78 -25.35 -2.40
N GLY A 210 -6.60 -25.22 -3.02
CA GLY A 210 -6.29 -24.13 -3.96
C GLY A 210 -5.95 -22.78 -3.33
N LYS A 211 -5.91 -22.68 -1.99
CA LYS A 211 -5.49 -21.46 -1.28
C LYS A 211 -4.24 -21.71 -0.43
N PRO A 212 -3.40 -20.69 -0.23
CA PRO A 212 -2.29 -20.78 0.72
C PRO A 212 -2.80 -21.10 2.13
N ALA A 213 -2.13 -22.02 2.81
CA ALA A 213 -2.46 -22.34 4.19
C ALA A 213 -2.12 -21.16 5.13
N MET A 214 -2.92 -20.99 6.17
CA MET A 214 -2.75 -19.92 7.17
C MET A 214 -2.81 -20.50 8.58
N VAL A 215 -2.00 -19.97 9.49
CA VAL A 215 -2.18 -20.13 10.93
C VAL A 215 -2.94 -18.92 11.47
N LEU A 216 -3.83 -19.16 12.43
CA LEU A 216 -4.58 -18.11 13.15
C LEU A 216 -3.85 -17.81 14.45
N MET A 217 -3.55 -16.55 14.67
CA MET A 217 -2.66 -16.08 15.73
C MET A 217 -3.41 -15.32 16.81
N ALA A 218 -2.97 -15.47 18.05
CA ALA A 218 -3.42 -14.65 19.18
C ALA A 218 -2.22 -14.08 19.95
N ASP A 219 -2.34 -12.87 20.42
CA ASP A 219 -1.42 -12.23 21.35
C ASP A 219 -2.13 -12.00 22.68
N LYS A 220 -1.60 -12.56 23.78
CA LYS A 220 -2.21 -12.46 25.11
C LYS A 220 -3.71 -12.80 25.12
N GLY A 221 -4.09 -13.83 24.38
CA GLY A 221 -5.47 -14.31 24.26
C GLY A 221 -6.38 -13.50 23.31
N GLN A 222 -5.89 -12.40 22.74
CA GLN A 222 -6.63 -11.62 21.76
C GLN A 222 -6.32 -12.10 20.34
N TYR A 223 -7.36 -12.37 19.55
CA TYR A 223 -7.20 -12.76 18.14
C TYR A 223 -6.60 -11.61 17.32
N MET A 224 -5.48 -11.89 16.66
CA MET A 224 -4.72 -10.91 15.88
C MET A 224 -4.91 -11.05 14.37
N GLY A 225 -5.44 -12.16 13.89
CA GLY A 225 -5.58 -12.44 12.45
C GLY A 225 -4.81 -13.70 12.01
N GLY A 226 -4.61 -13.85 10.71
CA GLY A 226 -3.92 -14.99 10.13
C GLY A 226 -2.55 -14.66 9.54
N ALA A 227 -1.61 -15.60 9.63
CA ALA A 227 -0.31 -15.54 8.98
C ALA A 227 -0.16 -16.67 7.97
N PHE A 228 0.37 -16.37 6.79
CA PHE A 228 0.61 -17.37 5.74
C PHE A 228 1.72 -18.33 6.11
N VAL A 229 1.50 -19.62 5.82
CA VAL A 229 2.51 -20.65 5.97
C VAL A 229 3.29 -20.78 4.66
N THR A 230 4.50 -20.19 4.65
CA THR A 230 5.37 -20.15 3.46
C THR A 230 6.56 -21.11 3.54
N PHE A 231 6.50 -22.11 4.44
CA PHE A 231 7.56 -23.10 4.67
C PHE A 231 7.78 -24.04 3.49
N LYS A 232 9.01 -24.52 3.34
CA LYS A 232 9.33 -25.69 2.52
C LYS A 232 8.62 -26.92 3.05
N ALA A 233 8.54 -27.97 2.23
CA ALA A 233 7.73 -29.16 2.50
C ALA A 233 7.99 -29.76 3.89
N ASP A 234 9.26 -30.00 4.25
CA ASP A 234 9.64 -30.67 5.51
C ASP A 234 9.19 -29.89 6.75
N LYS A 235 9.50 -28.58 6.81
CA LYS A 235 9.10 -27.73 7.93
C LYS A 235 7.58 -27.56 7.98
N ARG A 236 6.93 -27.53 6.83
CA ARG A 236 5.47 -27.49 6.75
C ARG A 236 4.84 -28.78 7.25
N GLN A 237 5.42 -29.94 6.94
CA GLN A 237 4.97 -31.24 7.45
C GLN A 237 5.10 -31.29 8.97
N ALA A 238 6.24 -30.89 9.52
CA ALA A 238 6.44 -30.83 10.97
C ALA A 238 5.42 -29.89 11.69
N LEU A 239 5.03 -28.77 11.05
CA LEU A 239 3.95 -27.93 11.58
C LEU A 239 2.62 -28.69 11.63
N TRP A 240 2.26 -29.43 10.56
CA TRP A 240 0.99 -30.17 10.52
C TRP A 240 0.92 -31.31 11.53
N GLU A 241 2.01 -31.97 11.82
CA GLU A 241 2.09 -33.02 12.86
C GLU A 241 1.79 -32.41 14.25
N ARG A 242 2.36 -31.24 14.58
CA ARG A 242 2.05 -30.54 15.83
C ARG A 242 0.62 -30.03 15.88
N VAL A 243 0.11 -29.51 14.77
CA VAL A 243 -1.30 -29.10 14.64
C VAL A 243 -2.23 -30.26 14.93
N GLN A 244 -1.99 -31.47 14.36
CA GLN A 244 -2.80 -32.64 14.61
C GLN A 244 -2.79 -33.06 16.10
N GLY A 245 -1.65 -32.99 16.77
CA GLY A 245 -1.53 -33.29 18.20
C GLY A 245 -2.30 -32.35 19.11
N LYS A 246 -2.63 -31.17 18.64
CA LYS A 246 -3.34 -30.10 19.41
C LYS A 246 -4.74 -29.79 18.88
N ALA A 247 -5.22 -30.47 17.86
CA ALA A 247 -6.53 -30.26 17.26
C ALA A 247 -7.70 -30.51 18.23
N GLY A 248 -8.87 -29.97 17.94
CA GLY A 248 -10.13 -30.22 18.63
C GLY A 248 -10.45 -29.26 19.78
N ALA A 249 -9.87 -28.08 19.81
CA ALA A 249 -10.36 -27.01 20.69
C ALA A 249 -11.66 -26.40 20.15
N PRO A 250 -12.51 -25.83 21.02
CA PRO A 250 -13.66 -25.07 20.57
C PRO A 250 -13.18 -23.73 19.94
N PRO A 251 -13.97 -23.16 19.00
CA PRO A 251 -13.66 -21.84 18.45
C PRO A 251 -13.64 -20.76 19.55
N PRO A 252 -12.67 -19.84 19.55
CA PRO A 252 -12.68 -18.72 20.47
C PRO A 252 -13.93 -17.84 20.31
N LYS A 253 -14.32 -17.15 21.38
CA LYS A 253 -15.47 -16.26 21.38
C LYS A 253 -15.42 -15.26 20.24
N GLY A 254 -16.49 -15.20 19.45
CA GLY A 254 -16.59 -14.31 18.29
C GLY A 254 -16.03 -14.88 16.97
N LEU A 255 -15.37 -16.04 17.00
CA LEU A 255 -14.78 -16.68 15.81
C LEU A 255 -15.50 -17.95 15.35
N ALA A 256 -16.67 -18.26 15.91
CA ALA A 256 -17.44 -19.47 15.58
C ALA A 256 -17.83 -19.56 14.08
N LYS A 257 -17.90 -18.44 13.36
CA LYS A 257 -18.21 -18.41 11.92
C LYS A 257 -16.98 -18.66 11.03
N GLU A 258 -15.80 -18.64 11.60
CA GLU A 258 -14.56 -18.87 10.88
C GLU A 258 -14.37 -20.39 10.64
N LYS A 259 -14.27 -20.78 9.38
CA LYS A 259 -13.97 -22.16 8.99
C LYS A 259 -12.50 -22.46 9.25
N ALA A 260 -12.17 -22.92 10.45
CA ALA A 260 -10.82 -23.21 10.88
C ALA A 260 -10.78 -24.48 11.75
N GLU A 261 -9.66 -25.16 11.74
CA GLU A 261 -9.33 -26.20 12.71
C GLU A 261 -8.70 -25.51 13.93
N TRP A 262 -9.39 -25.58 15.09
CA TRP A 262 -8.98 -24.89 16.31
C TRP A 262 -8.06 -25.77 17.16
N LEU A 263 -7.05 -25.14 17.79
CA LEU A 263 -6.00 -25.81 18.52
C LEU A 263 -6.08 -25.55 20.02
N LYS A 264 -5.74 -26.56 20.81
CA LYS A 264 -5.47 -26.42 22.23
C LYS A 264 -4.22 -25.54 22.43
N PRO A 265 -4.11 -24.83 23.54
CA PRO A 265 -2.93 -23.99 23.85
C PRO A 265 -1.60 -24.77 23.81
N GLY A 266 -0.50 -24.04 23.66
CA GLY A 266 0.87 -24.54 23.75
C GLY A 266 1.55 -24.75 22.39
N LEU A 267 1.09 -24.10 21.32
CA LEU A 267 1.85 -23.95 20.09
C LEU A 267 2.09 -22.46 19.84
N VAL A 268 3.36 -22.05 19.79
CA VAL A 268 3.79 -20.67 19.56
C VAL A 268 4.40 -20.54 18.18
N GLY A 269 4.19 -19.41 17.53
CA GLY A 269 4.79 -19.08 16.24
C GLY A 269 5.44 -17.72 16.22
N ARG A 270 6.60 -17.62 15.57
CA ARG A 270 7.22 -16.35 15.23
C ARG A 270 6.67 -15.87 13.89
N VAL A 271 6.04 -14.70 13.91
CA VAL A 271 5.34 -14.11 12.77
C VAL A 271 6.03 -12.83 12.34
N LYS A 272 6.37 -12.75 11.05
CA LYS A 272 6.80 -11.52 10.40
C LYS A 272 5.55 -10.75 9.96
N LEU A 273 5.39 -9.54 10.45
CA LEU A 273 4.23 -8.67 10.19
C LEU A 273 4.69 -7.24 9.92
N LEU A 274 3.81 -6.44 9.36
CA LEU A 274 4.07 -5.00 9.18
C LEU A 274 4.13 -4.31 10.55
N LYS A 275 5.08 -3.40 10.74
CA LYS A 275 5.19 -2.59 11.94
C LYS A 275 3.99 -1.64 12.04
N GLY A 276 3.49 -1.42 13.26
CA GLY A 276 2.40 -0.45 13.52
C GLY A 276 0.97 -0.98 13.33
N GLU A 277 0.77 -2.21 12.88
CA GLU A 277 -0.58 -2.76 12.70
C GLU A 277 -1.11 -3.47 13.95
N GLU A 278 -2.38 -3.15 14.31
CA GLU A 278 -3.11 -3.84 15.40
C GLU A 278 -3.56 -5.25 15.01
N LYS A 279 -3.71 -5.53 13.74
CA LYS A 279 -4.14 -6.82 13.18
C LYS A 279 -3.15 -7.30 12.14
N LEU A 280 -2.96 -8.62 12.06
CA LEU A 280 -2.05 -9.22 11.07
C LEU A 280 -2.56 -8.99 9.64
N ARG A 281 -1.79 -8.25 8.86
CA ARG A 281 -1.95 -8.08 7.41
C ARG A 281 -0.66 -8.50 6.71
N HIS A 282 -0.78 -9.24 5.62
CA HIS A 282 0.39 -9.73 4.87
C HIS A 282 1.44 -10.44 5.73
N ALA A 283 1.01 -10.98 6.86
CA ALA A 283 1.88 -11.66 7.82
C ALA A 283 2.29 -13.05 7.33
N SER A 284 3.48 -13.48 7.71
CA SER A 284 3.99 -14.80 7.39
C SER A 284 4.61 -15.47 8.61
N LEU A 285 4.27 -16.76 8.81
CA LEU A 285 4.90 -17.58 9.84
C LEU A 285 6.35 -17.86 9.46
N LYS A 286 7.30 -17.56 10.36
CA LYS A 286 8.74 -17.74 10.17
C LYS A 286 9.28 -18.95 10.91
N ASP A 287 8.70 -19.24 12.08
CA ASP A 287 9.07 -20.38 12.91
C ASP A 287 7.93 -20.77 13.84
N PHE A 288 8.04 -21.93 14.48
CA PHE A 288 7.05 -22.43 15.45
C PHE A 288 7.69 -23.42 16.41
N TRP A 289 7.17 -23.49 17.65
CA TRP A 289 7.61 -24.41 18.70
C TRP A 289 6.49 -24.64 19.71
N GLU A 290 6.69 -25.62 20.59
CA GLU A 290 5.82 -25.81 21.74
C GLU A 290 6.20 -24.83 22.84
N GLY A 291 5.19 -24.11 23.36
CA GLY A 291 5.31 -23.10 24.43
C GLY A 291 4.95 -23.67 25.80
#